data_2b709a19535b507038ca3c50ddaf7ca3
#
_entry.id   2b709a19535b507038ca3c50ddaf7ca3
#
_cell.length_a   1.000
_cell.length_b   1.000
_cell.length_c   1.000
_cell.angle_alpha   90.00
_cell.angle_beta   90.00
_cell.angle_gamma   90.00
#
_symmetry.space_group_name_H-M   'P 1'
#
loop_
_entity.id
_entity.type
_entity.pdbx_description
1 polymer ?
#
loop_
_entity_poly.entity_id
_entity_poly.type
_entity_poly.pdbx_seq_one_letter_code
_entity_poly.pdbx_strand_id
1 'polypeptide(L)'
;MTVAPHARPIAAGSIEEVVQAIRGAGGRVSAPCRGVLDALFAAEGPVSAEYIAAGLDGRATRIDLVSVYRNLERLEDLGAVVHVHLGHGAGLYALAGSDPLEYLVCERCHRVRAVAPQDLDGVRGQVRERFGFEARFSHFPIVGLCSACAGAGNPAGRSAPHEHEHAHADRIHSHPHAHAPAADAHRHSH
;
A
#
# COMPACT_ATOMS: atom_id res chain seq x y z
N MET A 1 -22.13 -5.38 -1.62
CA MET A 1 -21.25 -4.37 -1.01
C MET A 1 -21.25 -3.17 -1.94
N THR A 2 -21.89 -2.08 -1.53
CA THR A 2 -21.98 -0.85 -2.32
C THR A 2 -20.66 -0.09 -2.09
N VAL A 3 -19.81 -0.06 -3.10
CA VAL A 3 -18.61 0.79 -3.07
C VAL A 3 -19.11 2.24 -3.14
N ALA A 4 -18.86 3.00 -2.08
CA ALA A 4 -19.18 4.43 -2.09
C ALA A 4 -18.46 5.12 -3.26
N PRO A 5 -19.09 6.09 -3.93
CA PRO A 5 -18.40 6.82 -4.98
C PRO A 5 -17.23 7.57 -4.35
N HIS A 6 -16.02 7.18 -4.74
CA HIS A 6 -14.82 7.92 -4.34
C HIS A 6 -14.96 9.36 -4.81
N ALA A 7 -14.73 10.32 -3.92
CA ALA A 7 -14.66 11.73 -4.28
C ALA A 7 -13.66 11.90 -5.44
N ARG A 8 -13.92 12.87 -6.33
CA ARG A 8 -12.94 13.17 -7.38
C ARG A 8 -11.60 13.53 -6.73
N PRO A 9 -10.48 12.97 -7.20
CA PRO A 9 -9.17 13.29 -6.65
C PRO A 9 -8.95 14.80 -6.64
N ILE A 10 -8.54 15.32 -5.48
CA ILE A 10 -8.06 16.68 -5.36
C ILE A 10 -6.60 16.67 -5.78
N ALA A 11 -6.36 17.04 -7.04
CA ALA A 11 -5.00 17.28 -7.53
C ALA A 11 -4.45 18.52 -6.84
N ALA A 12 -3.67 18.31 -5.79
CA ALA A 12 -3.08 19.41 -5.04
C ALA A 12 -1.55 19.36 -5.21
N GLY A 13 -1.02 20.41 -5.82
CA GLY A 13 0.43 20.64 -5.92
C GLY A 13 1.04 21.18 -4.62
N SER A 14 0.21 21.58 -3.65
CA SER A 14 0.64 22.16 -2.38
C SER A 14 -0.28 21.83 -1.23
N ILE A 15 0.26 21.90 -0.01
CA ILE A 15 -0.50 21.70 1.23
C ILE A 15 -1.63 22.75 1.32
N GLU A 16 -1.35 23.96 0.90
CA GLU A 16 -2.29 25.09 0.93
C GLU A 16 -3.51 24.82 0.06
N GLU A 17 -3.36 24.21 -1.09
CA GLU A 17 -4.47 23.81 -1.96
C GLU A 17 -5.35 22.75 -1.31
N VAL A 18 -4.76 21.73 -0.66
CA VAL A 18 -5.52 20.73 0.12
C VAL A 18 -6.26 21.40 1.27
N VAL A 19 -5.60 22.29 2.01
CA VAL A 19 -6.20 23.05 3.11
C VAL A 19 -7.38 23.88 2.64
N GLN A 20 -7.27 24.55 1.51
CA GLN A 20 -8.37 25.32 0.92
C GLN A 20 -9.54 24.42 0.48
N ALA A 21 -9.24 23.28 -0.12
CA ALA A 21 -10.27 22.31 -0.50
C ALA A 21 -11.03 21.78 0.74
N ILE A 22 -10.32 21.43 1.83
CA ILE A 22 -10.94 21.01 3.09
C ILE A 22 -11.85 22.11 3.65
N ARG A 23 -11.40 23.36 3.65
CA ARG A 23 -12.18 24.51 4.13
C ARG A 23 -13.39 24.78 3.25
N GLY A 24 -13.22 24.69 1.94
CA GLY A 24 -14.31 24.85 0.96
C GLY A 24 -15.41 23.79 1.11
N ALA A 25 -15.06 22.59 1.56
CA ALA A 25 -16.00 21.53 1.93
C ALA A 25 -16.58 21.69 3.35
N GLY A 26 -16.40 22.85 4.00
CA GLY A 26 -16.88 23.11 5.37
C GLY A 26 -16.05 22.45 6.48
N GLY A 27 -14.89 21.88 6.14
CA GLY A 27 -14.02 21.20 7.08
C GLY A 27 -13.08 22.15 7.83
N ARG A 28 -12.53 21.65 8.96
CA ARG A 28 -11.49 22.33 9.74
C ARG A 28 -10.18 21.56 9.61
N VAL A 29 -9.07 22.28 9.47
CA VAL A 29 -7.72 21.71 9.50
C VAL A 29 -7.15 21.86 10.91
N SER A 30 -7.00 20.73 11.59
CA SER A 30 -6.36 20.66 12.91
C SER A 30 -4.83 20.57 12.77
N ALA A 31 -4.10 20.81 13.88
CA ALA A 31 -2.65 20.63 13.88
C ALA A 31 -2.22 19.20 13.49
N PRO A 32 -2.85 18.11 13.98
CA PRO A 32 -2.56 16.77 13.50
C PRO A 32 -2.86 16.58 12.00
N CYS A 33 -3.96 17.14 11.48
CA CYS A 33 -4.28 17.09 10.06
C CYS A 33 -3.18 17.77 9.21
N ARG A 34 -2.72 18.93 9.63
CA ARG A 34 -1.62 19.64 8.98
C ARG A 34 -0.34 18.79 9.00
N GLY A 35 0.00 18.21 10.16
CA GLY A 35 1.17 17.35 10.27
C GLY A 35 1.12 16.09 9.40
N VAL A 36 -0.07 15.48 9.21
CA VAL A 36 -0.25 14.37 8.26
C VAL A 36 0.00 14.83 6.83
N LEU A 37 -0.52 16.01 6.44
CA LEU A 37 -0.26 16.58 5.11
C LEU A 37 1.23 16.90 4.92
N ASP A 38 1.88 17.52 5.92
CA ASP A 38 3.32 17.80 5.89
C ASP A 38 4.14 16.51 5.67
N ALA A 39 3.76 15.42 6.36
CA ALA A 39 4.40 14.12 6.20
C ALA A 39 4.19 13.53 4.79
N LEU A 40 2.96 13.58 4.27
CA LEU A 40 2.65 13.04 2.93
C LEU A 40 3.35 13.84 1.82
N PHE A 41 3.48 15.15 1.97
CA PHE A 41 4.22 15.99 0.99
C PHE A 41 5.74 15.81 1.09
N ALA A 42 6.27 15.48 2.29
CA ALA A 42 7.69 15.15 2.48
C ALA A 42 8.05 13.73 2.06
N ALA A 43 7.06 12.87 1.83
CA ALA A 43 7.28 11.48 1.43
C ALA A 43 7.56 11.38 -0.07
N GLU A 44 8.51 10.53 -0.45
CA GLU A 44 8.87 10.27 -1.85
C GLU A 44 7.97 9.21 -2.52
N GLY A 45 6.90 8.77 -1.84
CA GLY A 45 5.98 7.75 -2.31
C GLY A 45 4.98 7.34 -1.22
N PRO A 46 4.22 6.25 -1.46
CA PRO A 46 3.26 5.77 -0.48
C PRO A 46 3.93 5.37 0.85
N VAL A 47 3.34 5.80 1.96
CA VAL A 47 3.87 5.58 3.32
C VAL A 47 2.81 5.01 4.25
N SER A 48 3.22 4.22 5.26
CA SER A 48 2.29 3.69 6.24
C SER A 48 1.89 4.73 7.29
N ALA A 49 0.74 4.52 7.93
CA ALA A 49 0.28 5.39 9.01
C ALA A 49 1.27 5.41 10.19
N GLU A 50 1.91 4.26 10.48
CA GLU A 50 2.92 4.13 11.53
C GLU A 50 4.17 4.96 11.23
N TYR A 51 4.60 4.98 9.94
CA TYR A 51 5.76 5.76 9.53
C TYR A 51 5.47 7.27 9.57
N ILE A 52 4.25 7.68 9.20
CA ILE A 52 3.77 9.06 9.40
C ILE A 52 3.77 9.41 10.89
N ALA A 53 3.21 8.55 11.75
CA ALA A 53 3.15 8.78 13.19
C ALA A 53 4.55 8.90 13.81
N ALA A 54 5.51 8.12 13.33
CA ALA A 54 6.91 8.16 13.77
C ALA A 54 7.68 9.41 13.30
N GLY A 55 7.11 10.20 12.35
CA GLY A 55 7.72 11.44 11.86
C GLY A 55 8.71 11.26 10.72
N LEU A 56 8.58 10.20 9.90
CA LEU A 56 9.37 9.98 8.68
C LEU A 56 10.89 10.12 8.93
N ASP A 57 11.41 9.49 9.97
CA ASP A 57 12.83 9.56 10.37
C ASP A 57 13.31 11.01 10.61
N GLY A 58 12.46 11.84 11.22
CA GLY A 58 12.75 13.24 11.54
C GLY A 58 12.44 14.25 10.44
N ARG A 59 11.92 13.81 9.30
CA ARG A 59 11.49 14.71 8.20
C ARG A 59 10.13 15.37 8.45
N ALA A 60 9.35 14.84 9.39
CA ALA A 60 8.05 15.36 9.80
C ALA A 60 7.88 15.32 11.32
N THR A 61 6.91 16.07 11.82
CA THR A 61 6.56 16.06 13.26
C THR A 61 5.89 14.73 13.63
N ARG A 62 6.25 14.18 14.79
CA ARG A 62 5.59 12.99 15.36
C ARG A 62 4.14 13.30 15.72
N ILE A 63 3.24 12.39 15.40
CA ILE A 63 1.81 12.52 15.63
C ILE A 63 1.31 11.24 16.29
N ASP A 64 0.30 11.36 17.15
CA ASP A 64 -0.40 10.20 17.69
C ASP A 64 -1.02 9.35 16.57
N LEU A 65 -0.81 8.02 16.61
CA LEU A 65 -1.22 7.09 15.56
C LEU A 65 -2.73 7.09 15.31
N VAL A 66 -3.55 7.20 16.37
CA VAL A 66 -5.01 7.26 16.22
C VAL A 66 -5.42 8.54 15.48
N SER A 67 -4.75 9.65 15.79
CA SER A 67 -4.94 10.91 15.07
C SER A 67 -4.51 10.82 13.60
N VAL A 68 -3.43 10.09 13.29
CA VAL A 68 -3.00 9.84 11.92
C VAL A 68 -4.09 9.11 11.15
N TYR A 69 -4.57 7.96 11.63
CA TYR A 69 -5.61 7.19 10.96
C TYR A 69 -6.89 7.99 10.71
N ARG A 70 -7.39 8.72 11.73
CA ARG A 70 -8.58 9.57 11.58
C ARG A 70 -8.43 10.65 10.52
N ASN A 71 -7.24 11.24 10.40
CA ASN A 71 -7.00 12.27 9.38
C ASN A 71 -6.79 11.66 8.02
N LEU A 72 -6.13 10.50 7.89
CA LEU A 72 -5.98 9.78 6.62
C LEU A 72 -7.35 9.37 6.05
N GLU A 73 -8.21 8.73 6.86
CA GLU A 73 -9.58 8.36 6.47
C GLU A 73 -10.36 9.58 5.97
N ARG A 74 -10.33 10.67 6.72
CA ARG A 74 -10.99 11.91 6.30
C ARG A 74 -10.42 12.51 5.02
N LEU A 75 -9.11 12.47 4.83
CA LEU A 75 -8.46 12.97 3.62
C LEU A 75 -8.75 12.07 2.42
N GLU A 76 -8.92 10.77 2.63
CA GLU A 76 -9.36 9.81 1.63
C GLU A 76 -10.81 10.06 1.22
N ASP A 77 -11.71 10.28 2.17
CA ASP A 77 -13.12 10.66 1.91
C ASP A 77 -13.23 11.94 1.09
N LEU A 78 -12.33 12.89 1.30
CA LEU A 78 -12.24 14.13 0.53
C LEU A 78 -11.53 13.95 -0.83
N GLY A 79 -10.98 12.79 -1.12
CA GLY A 79 -10.21 12.51 -2.33
C GLY A 79 -8.85 13.20 -2.38
N ALA A 80 -8.31 13.65 -1.25
CA ALA A 80 -6.98 14.26 -1.15
C ALA A 80 -5.86 13.21 -0.95
N VAL A 81 -6.22 12.03 -0.48
CA VAL A 81 -5.32 10.91 -0.22
C VAL A 81 -5.89 9.65 -0.88
N VAL A 82 -5.02 8.79 -1.35
CA VAL A 82 -5.36 7.46 -1.85
C VAL A 82 -4.74 6.41 -0.93
N HIS A 83 -5.51 5.38 -0.64
CA HIS A 83 -5.07 4.20 0.10
C HIS A 83 -4.62 3.13 -0.90
N VAL A 84 -3.39 2.68 -0.76
CA VAL A 84 -2.76 1.70 -1.66
C VAL A 84 -2.40 0.45 -0.87
N HIS A 85 -2.92 -0.69 -1.26
CA HIS A 85 -2.55 -1.97 -0.68
C HIS A 85 -1.35 -2.55 -1.44
N LEU A 86 -0.18 -2.54 -0.81
CA LEU A 86 1.04 -3.09 -1.38
C LEU A 86 1.37 -4.46 -0.75
N GLY A 87 0.72 -5.52 -1.25
CA GLY A 87 0.93 -6.88 -0.75
C GLY A 87 0.20 -7.19 0.57
N HIS A 88 0.78 -8.06 1.40
CA HIS A 88 0.20 -8.50 2.67
C HIS A 88 0.54 -7.59 3.87
N GLY A 89 1.19 -6.46 3.62
CA GLY A 89 1.57 -5.51 4.66
C GLY A 89 0.46 -4.53 5.05
N ALA A 90 0.78 -3.60 5.96
CA ALA A 90 -0.08 -2.48 6.30
C ALA A 90 -0.41 -1.65 5.06
N GLY A 91 -1.62 -1.09 5.02
CA GLY A 91 -2.02 -0.17 3.97
C GLY A 91 -1.10 1.04 3.90
N LEU A 92 -0.80 1.50 2.70
CA LEU A 92 0.01 2.68 2.46
C LEU A 92 -0.87 3.81 1.95
N TYR A 93 -0.45 5.03 2.23
CA TYR A 93 -1.18 6.24 1.87
C TYR A 93 -0.29 7.16 1.03
N ALA A 94 -0.86 7.74 0.00
CA ALA A 94 -0.21 8.74 -0.85
C ALA A 94 -1.16 9.90 -1.14
N LEU A 95 -0.60 11.06 -1.49
CA LEU A 95 -1.41 12.16 -2.00
C LEU A 95 -2.12 11.74 -3.29
N ALA A 96 -3.38 12.09 -3.43
CA ALA A 96 -4.11 11.95 -4.67
C ALA A 96 -3.51 12.94 -5.69
N GLY A 97 -2.79 12.43 -6.66
CA GLY A 97 -2.26 13.24 -7.76
C GLY A 97 -3.32 13.56 -8.79
N SER A 98 -3.03 14.54 -9.68
CA SER A 98 -3.84 14.82 -10.87
C SER A 98 -3.89 13.62 -11.82
N ASP A 99 -2.83 12.83 -11.84
CA ASP A 99 -2.74 11.62 -12.64
C ASP A 99 -2.71 10.40 -11.70
N PRO A 100 -3.61 9.44 -11.90
CA PRO A 100 -3.58 8.19 -11.14
C PRO A 100 -2.26 7.49 -11.41
N LEU A 101 -1.60 6.99 -10.35
CA LEU A 101 -0.41 6.18 -10.48
C LEU A 101 -0.76 4.71 -10.21
N GLU A 102 -0.04 3.83 -10.86
CA GLU A 102 -0.06 2.40 -10.61
C GLU A 102 1.29 1.98 -10.02
N TYR A 103 1.30 0.89 -9.28
CA TYR A 103 2.48 0.53 -8.49
C TYR A 103 2.99 -0.86 -8.85
N LEU A 104 4.31 -0.97 -8.97
CA LEU A 104 5.03 -2.24 -9.06
C LEU A 104 5.75 -2.46 -7.73
N VAL A 105 5.61 -3.65 -7.14
CA VAL A 105 6.19 -3.97 -5.83
C VAL A 105 7.07 -5.20 -5.95
N CYS A 106 8.30 -5.10 -5.47
CA CYS A 106 9.18 -6.24 -5.38
C CYS A 106 8.92 -7.00 -4.08
N GLU A 107 8.49 -8.25 -4.17
CA GLU A 107 8.22 -9.11 -3.01
C GLU A 107 9.47 -9.48 -2.19
N ARG A 108 10.68 -9.36 -2.78
CA ARG A 108 11.93 -9.67 -2.10
C ARG A 108 12.55 -8.49 -1.37
N CYS A 109 12.67 -7.33 -2.01
CA CYS A 109 13.32 -6.15 -1.42
C CYS A 109 12.34 -5.02 -1.07
N HIS A 110 11.05 -5.26 -1.26
CA HIS A 110 9.95 -4.33 -0.99
C HIS A 110 10.07 -2.97 -1.70
N ARG A 111 10.92 -2.88 -2.74
CA ARG A 111 11.01 -1.69 -3.57
C ARG A 111 9.67 -1.45 -4.26
N VAL A 112 9.15 -0.25 -4.09
CA VAL A 112 7.96 0.24 -4.77
C VAL A 112 8.41 1.13 -5.94
N ARG A 113 7.77 0.97 -7.09
CA ARG A 113 7.93 1.84 -8.26
C ARG A 113 6.57 2.32 -8.71
N ALA A 114 6.35 3.62 -8.66
CA ALA A 114 5.20 4.25 -9.28
C ALA A 114 5.41 4.35 -10.79
N VAL A 115 4.37 4.09 -11.55
CA VAL A 115 4.34 4.16 -13.02
C VAL A 115 3.05 4.85 -13.46
N ALA A 116 3.10 5.54 -14.58
CA ALA A 116 1.90 6.10 -15.16
C ALA A 116 1.03 4.98 -15.76
N PRO A 117 -0.30 5.08 -15.71
CA PRO A 117 -1.20 4.03 -16.23
C PRO A 117 -0.90 3.65 -17.68
N GLN A 118 -0.56 4.63 -18.53
CA GLN A 118 -0.22 4.42 -19.93
C GLN A 118 1.01 3.52 -20.13
N ASP A 119 1.94 3.47 -19.16
CA ASP A 119 3.12 2.60 -19.23
C ASP A 119 2.72 1.11 -19.14
N LEU A 120 1.52 0.82 -18.63
CA LEU A 120 0.98 -0.54 -18.50
C LEU A 120 -0.08 -0.89 -19.55
N ASP A 121 -0.35 -0.02 -20.54
CA ASP A 121 -1.35 -0.28 -21.58
C ASP A 121 -1.01 -1.51 -22.43
N GLY A 122 0.27 -1.76 -22.68
CA GLY A 122 0.71 -2.96 -23.36
C GLY A 122 0.37 -4.25 -22.60
N VAL A 123 0.48 -4.23 -21.26
CA VAL A 123 0.10 -5.36 -20.40
C VAL A 123 -1.42 -5.55 -20.42
N ARG A 124 -2.19 -4.45 -20.33
CA ARG A 124 -3.66 -4.50 -20.44
C ARG A 124 -4.10 -5.08 -21.78
N GLY A 125 -3.46 -4.66 -22.87
CA GLY A 125 -3.73 -5.18 -24.21
C GLY A 125 -3.54 -6.70 -24.28
N GLN A 126 -2.43 -7.21 -23.77
CA GLN A 126 -2.17 -8.66 -23.75
C GLN A 126 -3.19 -9.44 -22.90
N VAL A 127 -3.61 -8.91 -21.75
CA VAL A 127 -4.64 -9.53 -20.91
C VAL A 127 -5.97 -9.56 -21.65
N ARG A 128 -6.34 -8.48 -22.32
CA ARG A 128 -7.56 -8.39 -23.10
C ARG A 128 -7.57 -9.39 -24.26
N GLU A 129 -6.50 -9.41 -25.05
CA GLU A 129 -6.39 -10.28 -26.23
C GLU A 129 -6.38 -11.76 -25.87
N ARG A 130 -5.66 -12.14 -24.80
CA ARG A 130 -5.51 -13.56 -24.45
C ARG A 130 -6.64 -14.12 -23.62
N PHE A 131 -7.24 -13.29 -22.75
CA PHE A 131 -8.19 -13.73 -21.73
C PHE A 131 -9.55 -13.07 -21.82
N GLY A 132 -9.75 -12.06 -22.70
CA GLY A 132 -10.98 -11.28 -22.77
C GLY A 132 -11.28 -10.46 -21.54
N PHE A 133 -10.25 -10.06 -20.78
CA PHE A 133 -10.39 -9.41 -19.49
C PHE A 133 -9.86 -7.98 -19.51
N GLU A 134 -10.65 -7.01 -19.00
CA GLU A 134 -10.22 -5.63 -18.82
C GLU A 134 -9.44 -5.49 -17.50
N ALA A 135 -8.11 -5.56 -17.58
CA ALA A 135 -7.26 -5.46 -16.39
C ALA A 135 -7.22 -4.03 -15.82
N ARG A 136 -7.31 -3.91 -14.50
CA ARG A 136 -7.19 -2.64 -13.76
C ARG A 136 -6.18 -2.83 -12.65
N PHE A 137 -5.15 -1.98 -12.63
CA PHE A 137 -4.08 -2.04 -11.63
C PHE A 137 -4.13 -0.87 -10.63
N SER A 138 -5.21 -0.07 -10.67
CA SER A 138 -5.38 1.14 -9.86
C SER A 138 -5.60 0.87 -8.37
N HIS A 139 -6.03 -0.34 -8.00
CA HIS A 139 -6.34 -0.69 -6.60
C HIS A 139 -5.32 -1.65 -5.99
N PHE A 140 -4.75 -2.54 -6.80
CA PHE A 140 -3.72 -3.48 -6.34
C PHE A 140 -2.46 -3.30 -7.17
N PRO A 141 -1.27 -3.34 -6.54
CA PRO A 141 -0.01 -3.28 -7.26
C PRO A 141 0.22 -4.55 -8.08
N ILE A 142 1.03 -4.43 -9.11
CA ILE A 142 1.63 -5.60 -9.73
C ILE A 142 2.80 -6.05 -8.84
N VAL A 143 2.71 -7.25 -8.31
CA VAL A 143 3.73 -7.85 -7.43
C VAL A 143 4.62 -8.78 -8.23
N GLY A 144 5.92 -8.73 -7.97
CA GLY A 144 6.91 -9.59 -8.62
C GLY A 144 8.32 -9.32 -8.13
N LEU A 145 9.33 -9.67 -8.90
CA LEU A 145 10.74 -9.40 -8.58
C LEU A 145 11.27 -8.26 -9.45
N CYS A 146 11.92 -7.28 -8.84
CA CYS A 146 12.66 -6.27 -9.60
C CYS A 146 13.89 -6.91 -10.29
N SER A 147 14.42 -6.27 -11.33
CA SER A 147 15.55 -6.79 -12.11
C SER A 147 16.77 -7.16 -11.26
N ALA A 148 17.09 -6.36 -10.24
CA ALA A 148 18.17 -6.66 -9.32
C ALA A 148 17.90 -7.94 -8.50
N CYS A 149 16.66 -8.18 -8.09
CA CYS A 149 16.29 -9.38 -7.33
C CYS A 149 16.08 -10.60 -8.22
N ALA A 150 15.58 -10.44 -9.43
CA ALA A 150 15.43 -11.51 -10.41
C ALA A 150 16.78 -12.00 -10.94
N GLY A 151 17.70 -11.07 -11.22
CA GLY A 151 19.06 -11.39 -11.70
C GLY A 151 20.01 -11.93 -10.62
N ALA A 152 19.75 -11.67 -9.36
CA ALA A 152 20.51 -12.21 -8.23
C ALA A 152 20.13 -13.68 -7.94
N GLY A 153 20.05 -14.54 -8.94
CA GLY A 153 19.67 -15.95 -8.92
C GLY A 153 18.91 -16.33 -7.65
N ASN A 154 17.74 -16.89 -7.76
CA ASN A 154 17.01 -17.36 -6.59
C ASN A 154 17.98 -18.23 -5.77
N PRO A 155 18.44 -17.85 -4.55
CA PRO A 155 19.04 -18.82 -3.66
C PRO A 155 17.91 -19.78 -3.33
N ALA A 156 17.87 -20.81 -4.17
CA ALA A 156 16.87 -21.85 -4.27
C ALA A 156 16.04 -22.01 -2.99
N GLY A 157 14.74 -21.74 -3.08
CA GLY A 157 13.73 -22.53 -2.38
C GLY A 157 13.90 -22.80 -0.88
N ARG A 158 14.62 -21.98 -0.17
CA ARG A 158 14.65 -22.05 1.28
C ARG A 158 13.87 -20.86 1.81
N SER A 159 12.58 -21.06 2.02
CA SER A 159 11.87 -20.28 3.02
C SER A 159 12.73 -20.32 4.27
N ALA A 160 13.21 -19.18 4.75
CA ALA A 160 13.84 -19.15 6.06
C ALA A 160 12.85 -19.80 7.05
N PRO A 161 13.32 -20.63 7.97
CA PRO A 161 12.46 -21.18 8.99
C PRO A 161 11.75 -20.01 9.69
N HIS A 162 10.43 -20.06 9.73
CA HIS A 162 9.64 -19.07 10.42
C HIS A 162 8.82 -19.76 11.51
N GLU A 163 8.57 -19.03 12.56
CA GLU A 163 7.80 -19.48 13.69
C GLU A 163 6.44 -18.81 13.68
N HIS A 164 5.39 -19.58 13.84
CA HIS A 164 4.06 -19.05 14.12
C HIS A 164 3.31 -19.94 15.10
N GLU A 165 2.43 -19.33 15.88
CA GLU A 165 1.64 -20.04 16.86
C GLU A 165 0.51 -20.82 16.19
N HIS A 166 0.35 -22.06 16.60
CA HIS A 166 -0.77 -22.91 16.25
C HIS A 166 -1.61 -23.18 17.49
N ALA A 167 -2.91 -22.92 17.39
CA ALA A 167 -3.88 -23.27 18.43
C ALA A 167 -4.54 -24.61 18.08
N HIS A 168 -4.35 -25.59 18.94
CA HIS A 168 -5.14 -26.82 18.97
C HIS A 168 -6.10 -26.76 20.17
N ALA A 169 -7.11 -27.60 20.20
CA ALA A 169 -8.23 -27.51 21.15
C ALA A 169 -7.83 -27.41 22.65
N ASP A 170 -6.62 -27.78 23.01
CA ASP A 170 -6.12 -27.79 24.39
C ASP A 170 -4.75 -27.13 24.60
N ARG A 171 -4.04 -26.73 23.54
CA ARG A 171 -2.70 -26.15 23.65
C ARG A 171 -2.39 -25.17 22.52
N ILE A 172 -1.73 -24.08 22.90
CA ILE A 172 -1.06 -23.15 21.97
C ILE A 172 0.43 -23.46 22.03
N HIS A 173 1.07 -23.72 20.89
CA HIS A 173 2.51 -23.91 20.81
C HIS A 173 3.07 -23.32 19.52
N SER A 174 4.36 -23.01 19.54
CA SER A 174 5.10 -22.48 18.41
C SER A 174 6.24 -23.45 18.06
N HIS A 175 6.49 -23.65 16.78
CA HIS A 175 7.66 -24.38 16.30
C HIS A 175 8.17 -23.82 14.97
N PRO A 176 9.49 -23.79 14.76
CA PRO A 176 10.06 -23.41 13.50
C PRO A 176 9.80 -24.48 12.43
N HIS A 177 9.36 -24.07 11.25
CA HIS A 177 9.25 -24.96 10.10
C HIS A 177 9.61 -24.22 8.80
N ALA A 178 10.02 -25.01 7.80
CA ALA A 178 10.30 -24.53 6.47
C ALA A 178 9.38 -25.25 5.47
N HIS A 179 8.81 -24.48 4.53
CA HIS A 179 8.06 -25.07 3.43
C HIS A 179 9.01 -25.55 2.34
N ALA A 180 8.92 -26.81 1.95
CA ALA A 180 9.60 -27.29 0.75
C ALA A 180 8.92 -26.68 -0.50
N PRO A 181 9.69 -26.29 -1.55
CA PRO A 181 9.09 -25.88 -2.80
C PRO A 181 8.37 -27.07 -3.44
N ALA A 182 7.07 -26.90 -3.68
CA ALA A 182 6.18 -27.82 -4.35
C ALA A 182 5.99 -29.21 -3.67
N ALA A 183 5.07 -29.28 -2.73
CA ALA A 183 4.22 -30.46 -2.54
C ALA A 183 2.87 -30.02 -2.02
N ASP A 184 1.86 -30.22 -2.83
CA ASP A 184 0.47 -30.05 -2.48
C ASP A 184 0.02 -30.89 -1.29
N ALA A 185 -0.96 -30.36 -0.58
CA ALA A 185 -1.84 -31.06 0.35
C ALA A 185 -1.23 -31.57 1.65
N HIS A 186 -1.17 -30.67 2.63
CA HIS A 186 -1.20 -31.13 4.02
C HIS A 186 -2.61 -31.67 4.35
N ARG A 187 -2.77 -32.99 4.24
CA ARG A 187 -3.88 -33.69 4.89
C ARG A 187 -3.52 -33.82 6.36
N HIS A 188 -4.18 -33.06 7.19
CA HIS A 188 -4.20 -33.34 8.62
C HIS A 188 -5.22 -34.46 8.85
N SER A 189 -4.70 -35.67 9.12
CA SER A 189 -5.50 -36.77 9.66
C SER A 189 -5.59 -36.59 11.16
N HIS A 190 -6.81 -36.57 11.68
CA HIS A 190 -7.14 -36.62 13.09
C HIS A 190 -6.97 -38.02 13.64
#